data_6f0ad33caefcccf1d5c304a47149cf98
#
_entry.id   6f0ad33caefcccf1d5c304a47149cf98
#
_cell.length_a   1.000
_cell.length_b   1.000
_cell.length_c   1.000
_cell.angle_alpha   90.00
_cell.angle_beta   90.00
_cell.angle_gamma   90.00
#
_symmetry.space_group_name_H-M   'P 1'
#
loop_
_entity.id
_entity.type
_entity.pdbx_description
1 polymer ?
#
loop_
_entity_poly.entity_id
_entity_poly.type
_entity_poly.pdbx_seq_one_letter_code
_entity_poly.pdbx_strand_id
1 'polypeptide(L)'
;EDYPSSKNFSHNNGDTNDEYYSDGIYVGYRYFDTFNVTPNYCFGYGKGYTDFETEVRDVEADAKNVTVTASVKNIGDTFAGKEVVQVYYSAPDGTIEKPYQELGGFGKSDLLSPGESQTITISFPTKSMASYDEKKAAWVLEAGTYYIRVGNSSRTTKVAAALNLKETVVTVQ
;
A
#
# COMPACT_ATOMS: atom_id res chain seq x y z
N GLU A 1 -13.88 9.61 -15.94
CA GLU A 1 -14.76 8.53 -16.46
C GLU A 1 -14.32 7.13 -16.02
N ASP A 2 -13.05 6.94 -15.66
CA ASP A 2 -12.51 5.63 -15.24
C ASP A 2 -12.68 5.35 -13.73
N TYR A 3 -13.21 6.30 -12.98
CA TYR A 3 -13.45 6.14 -11.56
C TYR A 3 -14.85 5.55 -11.32
N PRO A 4 -15.02 4.48 -10.52
CA PRO A 4 -16.30 3.77 -10.37
C PRO A 4 -17.45 4.67 -9.94
N SER A 5 -17.19 5.57 -8.99
CA SER A 5 -18.18 6.49 -8.44
C SER A 5 -18.60 7.62 -9.40
N SER A 6 -17.89 7.84 -10.50
CA SER A 6 -18.17 8.95 -11.42
C SER A 6 -19.59 8.90 -12.00
N LYS A 7 -20.19 7.72 -12.06
CA LYS A 7 -21.55 7.47 -12.58
C LYS A 7 -22.63 7.63 -11.52
N ASN A 8 -22.28 7.63 -10.24
CA ASN A 8 -23.20 7.52 -9.11
C ASN A 8 -23.25 8.78 -8.23
N PHE A 9 -22.50 9.82 -8.58
CA PHE A 9 -22.63 11.12 -7.88
C PHE A 9 -24.02 11.71 -8.11
N SER A 10 -24.65 12.22 -7.06
CA SER A 10 -26.00 12.74 -7.03
C SER A 10 -26.29 13.79 -8.12
N HIS A 11 -25.32 14.64 -8.43
CA HIS A 11 -25.44 15.63 -9.51
C HIS A 11 -25.57 15.02 -10.91
N ASN A 12 -25.17 13.76 -11.09
CA ASN A 12 -25.32 13.02 -12.34
C ASN A 12 -26.67 12.29 -12.43
N ASN A 13 -27.30 12.00 -11.27
CA ASN A 13 -28.54 11.23 -11.18
C ASN A 13 -29.78 12.12 -11.10
N GLY A 14 -29.62 13.41 -10.88
CA GLY A 14 -30.73 14.33 -10.61
C GLY A 14 -31.37 14.18 -9.24
N ASP A 15 -30.91 13.22 -8.42
CA ASP A 15 -31.31 13.05 -7.04
C ASP A 15 -30.28 13.77 -6.14
N THR A 16 -30.74 14.74 -5.36
CA THR A 16 -29.93 15.55 -4.47
C THR A 16 -30.07 15.16 -2.99
N ASN A 17 -30.91 14.16 -2.70
CA ASN A 17 -31.22 13.75 -1.34
C ASN A 17 -30.37 12.54 -0.91
N ASP A 18 -30.00 11.67 -1.84
CA ASP A 18 -29.28 10.44 -1.57
C ASP A 18 -27.94 10.40 -2.34
N GLU A 19 -26.85 10.08 -1.64
CA GLU A 19 -25.54 9.85 -2.20
C GLU A 19 -25.13 8.39 -1.99
N TYR A 20 -24.81 7.68 -3.09
CA TYR A 20 -24.49 6.27 -3.06
C TYR A 20 -22.96 6.07 -3.16
N TYR A 21 -22.34 5.58 -2.08
CA TYR A 21 -20.93 5.21 -2.02
C TYR A 21 -20.72 3.79 -2.56
N SER A 22 -20.69 3.66 -3.87
CA SER A 22 -20.60 2.35 -4.54
C SER A 22 -19.18 1.80 -4.70
N ASP A 23 -18.14 2.56 -4.30
CA ASP A 23 -16.76 2.14 -4.46
C ASP A 23 -16.35 1.01 -3.51
N GLY A 24 -17.07 0.83 -2.39
CA GLY A 24 -16.73 -0.17 -1.39
C GLY A 24 -15.29 0.00 -0.88
N ILE A 25 -14.52 -1.09 -0.89
CA ILE A 25 -13.09 -1.07 -0.51
C ILE A 25 -12.17 -0.52 -1.60
N TYR A 26 -12.69 -0.35 -2.82
CA TYR A 26 -11.92 0.00 -4.01
C TYR A 26 -11.83 1.51 -4.23
N VAL A 27 -11.25 2.22 -3.27
CA VAL A 27 -11.02 3.67 -3.35
C VAL A 27 -9.59 3.97 -3.81
N GLY A 28 -9.44 4.89 -4.76
CA GLY A 28 -8.15 5.38 -5.23
C GLY A 28 -7.30 4.26 -5.87
N TYR A 29 -6.03 4.15 -5.45
CA TYR A 29 -5.09 3.18 -6.00
C TYR A 29 -5.56 1.73 -5.83
N ARG A 30 -6.36 1.42 -4.80
CA ARG A 30 -6.92 0.08 -4.59
C ARG A 30 -7.76 -0.36 -5.79
N TYR A 31 -8.57 0.54 -6.34
CA TYR A 31 -9.32 0.28 -7.57
C TYR A 31 -8.39 0.11 -8.76
N PHE A 32 -7.56 1.11 -9.04
CA PHE A 32 -6.71 1.11 -10.22
C PHE A 32 -5.75 -0.09 -10.24
N ASP A 33 -5.20 -0.47 -9.09
CA ASP A 33 -4.27 -1.58 -8.99
C ASP A 33 -4.98 -2.95 -9.08
N THR A 34 -6.16 -3.10 -8.45
CA THR A 34 -6.92 -4.36 -8.47
C THR A 34 -7.48 -4.68 -9.85
N PHE A 35 -8.05 -3.69 -10.52
CA PHE A 35 -8.68 -3.88 -11.83
C PHE A 35 -7.75 -3.58 -13.01
N ASN A 36 -6.46 -3.36 -12.73
CA ASN A 36 -5.43 -3.07 -13.72
C ASN A 36 -5.79 -1.90 -14.66
N VAL A 37 -6.47 -0.90 -14.13
CA VAL A 37 -6.75 0.35 -14.84
C VAL A 37 -5.54 1.27 -14.73
N THR A 38 -5.05 1.80 -15.83
CA THR A 38 -3.86 2.66 -15.84
C THR A 38 -4.24 4.10 -15.48
N PRO A 39 -3.86 4.62 -14.30
CA PRO A 39 -4.08 6.02 -13.97
C PRO A 39 -3.09 6.92 -14.71
N ASN A 40 -3.44 8.19 -14.92
CA ASN A 40 -2.48 9.17 -15.45
C ASN A 40 -1.27 9.35 -14.52
N TYR A 41 -1.51 9.33 -13.21
CA TYR A 41 -0.49 9.37 -12.16
C TYR A 41 -0.89 8.39 -11.05
N CYS A 42 -0.02 7.44 -10.75
CA CYS A 42 -0.27 6.48 -9.69
C CYS A 42 -0.11 7.11 -8.29
N PHE A 43 -0.68 6.47 -7.28
CA PHE A 43 -0.48 6.91 -5.90
C PHE A 43 1.01 6.82 -5.53
N GLY A 44 1.54 7.91 -4.98
CA GLY A 44 2.96 8.06 -4.69
C GLY A 44 3.81 8.58 -5.86
N TYR A 45 3.21 8.81 -7.04
CA TYR A 45 3.94 9.41 -8.15
C TYR A 45 4.51 10.77 -7.76
N GLY A 46 5.78 10.99 -8.06
CA GLY A 46 6.46 12.25 -7.87
C GLY A 46 7.56 12.44 -8.92
N LYS A 47 7.89 13.71 -9.21
CA LYS A 47 9.04 14.07 -10.01
C LYS A 47 10.11 14.69 -9.10
N GLY A 48 11.34 14.22 -9.25
CA GLY A 48 12.52 14.76 -8.60
C GLY A 48 13.52 15.31 -9.62
N TYR A 49 14.55 15.97 -9.14
CA TYR A 49 15.69 16.42 -9.93
C TYR A 49 16.85 15.42 -9.87
N THR A 50 16.65 14.29 -9.19
CA THR A 50 17.61 13.21 -9.03
C THR A 50 16.88 11.88 -8.93
N ASP A 51 17.58 10.79 -9.16
CA ASP A 51 17.06 9.43 -9.10
C ASP A 51 17.57 8.69 -7.87
N PHE A 52 16.79 7.74 -7.39
CA PHE A 52 17.12 6.94 -6.22
C PHE A 52 17.05 5.44 -6.51
N GLU A 53 17.94 4.72 -5.87
CA GLU A 53 17.88 3.26 -5.78
C GLU A 53 17.44 2.88 -4.36
N THR A 54 16.43 1.98 -4.30
CA THR A 54 15.96 1.41 -3.02
C THR A 54 16.24 -0.08 -3.01
N GLU A 55 16.95 -0.54 -1.97
CA GLU A 55 17.23 -1.95 -1.73
C GLU A 55 16.68 -2.37 -0.39
N VAL A 56 15.83 -3.41 -0.38
CA VAL A 56 15.34 -4.01 0.86
C VAL A 56 16.48 -4.82 1.49
N ARG A 57 16.78 -4.51 2.74
CA ARG A 57 17.83 -5.17 3.52
C ARG A 57 17.28 -6.29 4.38
N ASP A 58 16.10 -6.04 4.97
CA ASP A 58 15.48 -7.00 5.86
C ASP A 58 13.96 -6.81 5.95
N VAL A 59 13.25 -7.89 6.24
CA VAL A 59 11.81 -7.89 6.55
C VAL A 59 11.58 -8.83 7.72
N GLU A 60 11.24 -8.26 8.85
CA GLU A 60 10.86 -8.98 10.06
C GLU A 60 9.35 -8.88 10.30
N ALA A 61 8.75 -9.95 10.78
CA ALA A 61 7.33 -9.94 11.15
C ALA A 61 7.09 -10.83 12.38
N ASP A 62 6.31 -10.29 13.29
CA ASP A 62 5.81 -11.02 14.44
C ASP A 62 4.28 -10.83 14.60
N ALA A 63 3.71 -11.28 15.72
CA ALA A 63 2.29 -11.13 16.01
C ALA A 63 1.85 -9.67 16.20
N LYS A 64 2.78 -8.74 16.41
CA LYS A 64 2.49 -7.33 16.70
C LYS A 64 2.77 -6.42 15.50
N ASN A 65 3.93 -6.59 14.87
CA ASN A 65 4.42 -5.67 13.85
C ASN A 65 5.04 -6.41 12.66
N VAL A 66 4.94 -5.76 11.50
CA VAL A 66 5.78 -6.01 10.33
C VAL A 66 6.76 -4.85 10.25
N THR A 67 8.06 -5.15 10.15
CA THR A 67 9.13 -4.16 10.07
C THR A 67 9.97 -4.41 8.82
N VAL A 68 10.12 -3.37 8.01
CA VAL A 68 10.93 -3.39 6.79
C VAL A 68 12.09 -2.43 6.95
N THR A 69 13.30 -2.92 6.71
CA THR A 69 14.52 -2.11 6.66
C THR A 69 14.99 -2.01 5.21
N ALA A 70 15.11 -0.81 4.69
CA ALA A 70 15.55 -0.54 3.33
C ALA A 70 16.68 0.48 3.30
N SER A 71 17.62 0.31 2.37
CA SER A 71 18.64 1.29 2.03
C SER A 71 18.17 2.11 0.84
N VAL A 72 18.22 3.43 0.95
CA VAL A 72 17.96 4.39 -0.11
C VAL A 72 19.25 5.08 -0.48
N LYS A 73 19.58 5.11 -1.76
CA LYS A 73 20.76 5.78 -2.30
C LYS A 73 20.38 6.78 -3.38
N ASN A 74 20.89 8.00 -3.28
CA ASN A 74 20.82 8.95 -4.39
C ASN A 74 21.83 8.52 -5.47
N ILE A 75 21.34 8.08 -6.62
CA ILE A 75 22.14 7.61 -7.76
C ILE A 75 22.37 8.66 -8.83
N GLY A 76 21.81 9.87 -8.66
CA GLY A 76 22.11 11.01 -9.50
C GLY A 76 23.50 11.58 -9.24
N ASP A 77 23.93 12.48 -10.09
CA ASP A 77 25.28 13.06 -10.09
C ASP A 77 25.31 14.57 -9.75
N THR A 78 24.16 15.23 -9.73
CA THR A 78 24.11 16.69 -9.67
C THR A 78 23.34 17.23 -8.47
N PHE A 79 22.14 16.67 -8.20
CA PHE A 79 21.21 17.28 -7.23
C PHE A 79 21.03 16.39 -5.98
N ALA A 80 20.98 17.06 -4.82
CA ALA A 80 20.49 16.43 -3.61
C ALA A 80 18.97 16.30 -3.65
N GLY A 81 18.42 15.25 -3.03
CA GLY A 81 16.99 15.00 -3.02
C GLY A 81 16.55 14.10 -1.86
N LYS A 82 15.25 13.89 -1.75
CA LYS A 82 14.63 12.99 -0.77
C LYS A 82 13.78 11.97 -1.50
N GLU A 83 13.81 10.73 -1.01
CA GLU A 83 12.97 9.65 -1.53
C GLU A 83 11.97 9.19 -0.48
N VAL A 84 10.82 8.69 -0.94
CA VAL A 84 9.80 8.06 -0.11
C VAL A 84 9.76 6.57 -0.39
N VAL A 85 10.04 5.76 0.63
CA VAL A 85 9.86 4.31 0.58
C VAL A 85 8.47 3.98 1.11
N GLN A 86 7.70 3.25 0.33
CA GLN A 86 6.35 2.79 0.66
C GLN A 86 6.34 1.27 0.82
N VAL A 87 5.72 0.80 1.89
CA VAL A 87 5.54 -0.63 2.16
C VAL A 87 4.05 -0.96 2.01
N TYR A 88 3.76 -1.89 1.12
CA TYR A 88 2.42 -2.41 0.87
C TYR A 88 2.33 -3.88 1.29
N TYR A 89 1.12 -4.35 1.48
CA TYR A 89 0.84 -5.78 1.61
C TYR A 89 -0.25 -6.22 0.64
N SER A 90 -0.12 -7.43 0.12
CA SER A 90 -1.20 -8.14 -0.58
C SER A 90 -1.67 -9.27 0.32
N ALA A 91 -2.92 -9.24 0.75
CA ALA A 91 -3.51 -10.29 1.54
C ALA A 91 -3.87 -11.51 0.65
N PRO A 92 -3.99 -12.73 1.23
CA PRO A 92 -4.37 -13.90 0.48
C PRO A 92 -5.82 -13.81 0.00
N ASP A 93 -6.11 -14.45 -1.12
CA ASP A 93 -7.48 -14.72 -1.52
C ASP A 93 -8.18 -15.58 -0.46
N GLY A 94 -9.37 -15.16 -0.05
CA GLY A 94 -10.09 -15.79 1.05
C GLY A 94 -11.61 -15.61 0.90
N THR A 95 -12.31 -15.63 2.05
CA THR A 95 -13.77 -15.44 2.08
C THR A 95 -14.18 -13.98 2.08
N ILE A 96 -13.27 -13.09 2.47
CA ILE A 96 -13.47 -11.64 2.51
C ILE A 96 -12.83 -11.03 1.27
N GLU A 97 -13.53 -10.13 0.64
CA GLU A 97 -13.02 -9.38 -0.52
C GLU A 97 -11.86 -8.46 -0.12
N LYS A 98 -10.82 -8.40 -0.95
CA LYS A 98 -9.60 -7.63 -0.69
C LYS A 98 -9.08 -6.97 -1.97
N PRO A 99 -8.48 -5.78 -1.85
CA PRO A 99 -7.80 -5.16 -2.99
C PRO A 99 -6.46 -5.87 -3.27
N TYR A 100 -5.93 -5.66 -4.45
CA TYR A 100 -4.63 -6.22 -4.87
C TYR A 100 -3.51 -5.94 -3.88
N GLN A 101 -3.45 -4.72 -3.35
CA GLN A 101 -2.51 -4.31 -2.31
C GLN A 101 -3.03 -3.12 -1.50
N GLU A 102 -2.52 -2.99 -0.28
CA GLU A 102 -2.82 -1.87 0.62
C GLU A 102 -1.54 -1.33 1.24
N LEU A 103 -1.50 0.00 1.46
CA LEU A 103 -0.37 0.66 2.10
C LEU A 103 -0.35 0.32 3.60
N GLY A 104 0.71 -0.37 4.03
CA GLY A 104 0.97 -0.66 5.45
C GLY A 104 1.70 0.49 6.15
N GLY A 105 2.70 1.08 5.48
CA GLY A 105 3.48 2.16 6.03
C GLY A 105 4.38 2.83 5.00
N PHE A 106 5.01 3.93 5.38
CA PHE A 106 5.99 4.64 4.55
C PHE A 106 7.04 5.34 5.40
N GLY A 107 8.18 5.62 4.78
CA GLY A 107 9.25 6.43 5.37
C GLY A 107 9.86 7.35 4.31
N LYS A 108 10.31 8.53 4.71
CA LYS A 108 10.98 9.49 3.84
C LYS A 108 12.41 9.67 4.27
N SER A 109 13.33 9.68 3.32
CA SER A 109 14.75 9.94 3.59
C SER A 109 14.98 11.39 4.01
N ASP A 110 16.10 11.61 4.66
CA ASP A 110 16.70 12.94 4.74
C ASP A 110 17.11 13.43 3.34
N LEU A 111 17.65 14.64 3.27
CA LEU A 111 18.20 15.16 2.03
C LEU A 111 19.53 14.45 1.76
N LEU A 112 19.58 13.65 0.72
CA LEU A 112 20.75 12.88 0.32
C LEU A 112 21.46 13.56 -0.84
N SER A 113 22.75 13.83 -0.67
CA SER A 113 23.63 14.32 -1.74
C SER A 113 23.88 13.20 -2.77
N PRO A 114 24.36 13.53 -3.99
CA PRO A 114 24.77 12.53 -4.98
C PRO A 114 25.71 11.47 -4.37
N GLY A 115 25.36 10.20 -4.57
CA GLY A 115 26.08 9.05 -4.03
C GLY A 115 25.83 8.72 -2.57
N GLU A 116 25.16 9.58 -1.81
CA GLU A 116 24.84 9.37 -0.40
C GLU A 116 23.72 8.33 -0.22
N SER A 117 23.79 7.60 0.89
CA SER A 117 22.80 6.56 1.22
C SER A 117 22.32 6.72 2.66
N GLN A 118 21.07 6.29 2.90
CA GLN A 118 20.45 6.23 4.22
C GLN A 118 19.70 4.92 4.40
N THR A 119 19.73 4.37 5.61
CA THR A 119 18.86 3.26 5.99
C THR A 119 17.57 3.80 6.60
N ILE A 120 16.43 3.31 6.12
CA ILE A 120 15.09 3.66 6.60
C ILE A 120 14.46 2.39 7.16
N THR A 121 13.87 2.49 8.35
CA THR A 121 13.08 1.42 8.97
C THR A 121 11.63 1.87 9.04
N ILE A 122 10.73 1.04 8.49
CA ILE A 122 9.29 1.28 8.44
C ILE A 122 8.62 0.13 9.17
N SER A 123 7.81 0.45 10.18
CA SER A 123 7.08 -0.55 10.96
C SER A 123 5.60 -0.21 11.00
N PHE A 124 4.76 -1.23 10.88
CA PHE A 124 3.31 -1.10 11.01
C PHE A 124 2.70 -2.32 11.73
N PRO A 125 1.55 -2.14 12.41
CA PRO A 125 0.95 -3.23 13.16
C PRO A 125 0.49 -4.38 12.25
N THR A 126 0.81 -5.63 12.59
CA THR A 126 0.34 -6.82 11.84
C THR A 126 -1.19 -6.86 11.73
N LYS A 127 -1.89 -6.40 12.78
CA LYS A 127 -3.36 -6.29 12.78
C LYS A 127 -3.93 -5.33 11.73
N SER A 128 -3.17 -4.36 11.24
CA SER A 128 -3.65 -3.45 10.18
C SER A 128 -3.79 -4.13 8.81
N MET A 129 -3.27 -5.36 8.67
CA MET A 129 -3.52 -6.19 7.48
C MET A 129 -4.86 -6.96 7.54
N ALA A 130 -5.65 -6.80 8.61
CA ALA A 130 -6.96 -7.42 8.74
C ALA A 130 -7.98 -6.77 7.81
N SER A 131 -8.89 -7.59 7.28
CA SER A 131 -10.04 -7.15 6.50
C SER A 131 -11.31 -7.25 7.34
N TYR A 132 -12.27 -6.34 7.12
CA TYR A 132 -13.51 -6.35 7.88
C TYR A 132 -14.50 -7.38 7.32
N ASP A 133 -14.95 -8.29 8.15
CA ASP A 133 -16.00 -9.26 7.84
C ASP A 133 -17.34 -8.73 8.37
N GLU A 134 -18.21 -8.27 7.48
CA GLU A 134 -19.52 -7.71 7.83
C GLU A 134 -20.43 -8.72 8.52
N LYS A 135 -20.32 -10.01 8.15
CA LYS A 135 -21.13 -11.08 8.73
C LYS A 135 -20.76 -11.38 10.18
N LYS A 136 -19.48 -11.25 10.51
CA LYS A 136 -18.94 -11.45 11.85
C LYS A 136 -18.87 -10.16 12.66
N ALA A 137 -19.09 -9.01 12.01
CA ALA A 137 -18.86 -7.68 12.58
C ALA A 137 -17.47 -7.57 13.25
N ALA A 138 -16.44 -8.04 12.55
CA ALA A 138 -15.09 -8.16 13.11
C ALA A 138 -14.00 -7.94 12.05
N TRP A 139 -12.83 -7.49 12.51
CA TRP A 139 -11.62 -7.47 11.70
C TRP A 139 -10.94 -8.84 11.73
N VAL A 140 -10.65 -9.40 10.57
CA VAL A 140 -10.14 -10.76 10.41
C VAL A 140 -8.83 -10.75 9.62
N LEU A 141 -7.80 -11.37 10.19
CA LEU A 141 -6.62 -11.81 9.46
C LEU A 141 -6.87 -13.24 8.98
N GLU A 142 -7.17 -13.44 7.71
CA GLU A 142 -7.40 -14.78 7.18
C GLU A 142 -6.09 -15.56 7.07
N ALA A 143 -6.17 -16.88 7.27
CA ALA A 143 -5.02 -17.75 7.05
C ALA A 143 -4.58 -17.75 5.59
N GLY A 144 -3.28 -17.74 5.36
CA GLY A 144 -2.71 -17.74 4.00
C GLY A 144 -1.42 -16.96 3.91
N THR A 145 -0.99 -16.70 2.69
CA THR A 145 0.26 -15.98 2.40
C THR A 145 -0.01 -14.51 2.15
N TYR A 146 0.58 -13.66 2.97
CA TYR A 146 0.63 -12.21 2.80
C TYR A 146 1.95 -11.83 2.14
N TYR A 147 1.90 -11.10 1.03
CA TYR A 147 3.10 -10.61 0.37
C TYR A 147 3.38 -9.18 0.81
N ILE A 148 4.57 -8.97 1.38
CA ILE A 148 5.07 -7.63 1.68
C ILE A 148 5.76 -7.10 0.44
N ARG A 149 5.37 -5.89 0.02
CA ARG A 149 5.86 -5.24 -1.18
C ARG A 149 6.49 -3.90 -0.84
N VAL A 150 7.56 -3.55 -1.51
CA VAL A 150 8.28 -2.28 -1.31
C VAL A 150 8.48 -1.56 -2.62
N GLY A 151 8.28 -0.26 -2.61
CA GLY A 151 8.48 0.61 -3.77
C GLY A 151 8.40 2.08 -3.37
N ASN A 152 8.44 2.98 -4.34
CA ASN A 152 8.26 4.42 -4.14
C ASN A 152 6.89 4.93 -4.63
N SER A 153 6.10 4.05 -5.21
CA SER A 153 4.72 4.32 -5.63
C SER A 153 3.93 3.02 -5.71
N SER A 154 2.61 3.09 -5.81
CA SER A 154 1.75 1.90 -5.90
C SER A 154 2.04 1.03 -7.14
N ARG A 155 2.63 1.59 -8.17
CA ARG A 155 2.93 0.88 -9.44
C ARG A 155 4.37 0.36 -9.56
N THR A 156 5.25 0.73 -8.64
CA THR A 156 6.66 0.31 -8.67
C THR A 156 6.99 -0.72 -7.57
N THR A 157 5.99 -1.27 -6.90
CA THR A 157 6.19 -2.23 -5.81
C THR A 157 6.75 -3.56 -6.32
N LYS A 158 7.71 -4.11 -5.54
CA LYS A 158 8.25 -5.45 -5.72
C LYS A 158 8.02 -6.27 -4.45
N VAL A 159 7.76 -7.56 -4.60
CA VAL A 159 7.65 -8.47 -3.45
C VAL A 159 9.00 -8.57 -2.75
N ALA A 160 9.01 -8.22 -1.47
CA ALA A 160 10.20 -8.27 -0.61
C ALA A 160 10.18 -9.52 0.30
N ALA A 161 8.98 -9.92 0.77
CA ALA A 161 8.82 -11.11 1.61
C ALA A 161 7.43 -11.74 1.45
N ALA A 162 7.30 -12.98 1.89
CA ALA A 162 6.05 -13.71 2.01
C ALA A 162 5.87 -14.17 3.47
N LEU A 163 4.77 -13.76 4.09
CA LEU A 163 4.43 -14.09 5.46
C LEU A 163 3.28 -15.11 5.46
N ASN A 164 3.49 -16.27 6.07
CA ASN A 164 2.45 -17.29 6.18
C ASN A 164 1.76 -17.24 7.55
N LEU A 165 0.47 -16.93 7.56
CA LEU A 165 -0.39 -17.09 8.73
C LEU A 165 -1.03 -18.48 8.70
N LYS A 166 -0.89 -19.22 9.80
CA LYS A 166 -1.43 -20.59 9.91
C LYS A 166 -2.89 -20.61 10.31
N GLU A 167 -3.35 -19.58 11.02
CA GLU A 167 -4.69 -19.49 11.60
C GLU A 167 -5.29 -18.14 11.33
N THR A 168 -6.61 -18.10 11.26
CA THR A 168 -7.37 -16.84 11.16
C THR A 168 -7.48 -16.23 12.56
N VAL A 169 -6.96 -15.01 12.70
CA VAL A 169 -7.09 -14.21 13.94
C VAL A 169 -8.26 -13.27 13.79
N VAL A 170 -9.21 -13.33 14.71
CA VAL A 170 -10.38 -12.45 14.72
C VAL A 170 -10.18 -11.40 15.81
N THR A 171 -10.22 -10.13 15.40
CA THR A 171 -10.22 -8.99 16.31
C THR A 171 -11.62 -8.39 16.36
N VAL A 172 -12.26 -8.45 17.52
CA VAL A 172 -13.57 -7.83 17.76
C VAL A 172 -13.37 -6.35 18.08
N GLN A 173 -14.24 -5.50 17.55
CA GLN A 173 -14.26 -4.08 17.92
C GLN A 173 -14.75 -3.87 19.34
#